data_fae7260ca068d164cb702c292559adbb
#
_entry.id   fae7260ca068d164cb702c292559adbb
#
_cell.length_a   1.000
_cell.length_b   1.000
_cell.length_c   1.000
_cell.angle_alpha   90.00
_cell.angle_beta   90.00
_cell.angle_gamma   90.00
#
_symmetry.space_group_name_H-M   'P 1'
#
loop_
_entity.id
_entity.type
_entity.pdbx_description
1 polymer ?
#
loop_
_entity_poly.entity_id
_entity_poly.type
_entity_poly.pdbx_seq_one_letter_code
_entity_poly.pdbx_strand_id
1 'polypeptide(L)'
;MSDDGQHGMTLIAFVGSVFSPYYAWARRKGSADPENHCALNVAIYSKGVSRWAMTERGAASCHRSQDEFVIGPSSVEWDGQSLRIQIQETSTPWAQSIKGDIRLWPDQLFNFSEAIDHEGKHRWGPLSPSARVEVNLQSPDLKWSGQAYLDSNEGDEPISEGFHTWNWSRAKMRDNSTLVFYDMQWPGHEDKLLSLRFEPNGAVTPMPAAPVQRMKKTAWQIGRRMRSDTPVSLHEQLEDTPFYQRALLKFSYAGEKLLAFHETLSVPRLVSPVVQAMLPFRMPRRA
;
A
#
# COMPACT_ATOMS: atom_id res chain seq x y z
N MET A 1 -11.42 4.57 1.34
CA MET A 1 -12.28 5.46 0.50
C MET A 1 -13.47 5.89 1.33
N SER A 2 -13.89 7.16 1.20
CA SER A 2 -15.09 7.68 1.85
C SER A 2 -16.37 7.02 1.31
N ASP A 3 -17.45 7.07 2.09
CA ASP A 3 -18.72 6.46 1.71
C ASP A 3 -19.34 7.12 0.46
N ASP A 4 -19.07 8.40 0.23
CA ASP A 4 -19.51 9.14 -0.96
C ASP A 4 -18.54 9.00 -2.16
N GLY A 5 -17.41 8.29 -1.98
CA GLY A 5 -16.41 8.08 -3.00
C GLY A 5 -15.61 9.32 -3.42
N GLN A 6 -15.76 10.46 -2.71
CA GLN A 6 -15.07 11.72 -3.08
C GLN A 6 -13.66 11.83 -2.45
N HIS A 7 -13.38 11.03 -1.42
CA HIS A 7 -12.14 11.07 -0.66
C HIS A 7 -11.51 9.69 -0.56
N GLY A 8 -10.18 9.66 -0.64
CA GLY A 8 -9.40 8.47 -0.43
C GLY A 8 -8.10 8.79 0.28
N MET A 9 -7.55 7.78 0.94
CA MET A 9 -6.26 7.89 1.61
C MET A 9 -5.53 6.55 1.60
N THR A 10 -4.21 6.61 1.52
CA THR A 10 -3.34 5.47 1.80
C THR A 10 -2.33 5.88 2.85
N LEU A 11 -2.13 4.99 3.81
CA LEU A 11 -1.16 5.11 4.88
C LEU A 11 -0.32 3.85 4.89
N ILE A 12 1.01 3.99 4.93
CA ILE A 12 1.91 2.85 5.06
C ILE A 12 2.99 3.22 6.08
N ALA A 13 3.03 2.50 7.19
CA ALA A 13 4.10 2.61 8.17
C ALA A 13 5.21 1.61 7.81
N PHE A 14 6.41 2.11 7.62
CA PHE A 14 7.58 1.33 7.20
C PHE A 14 8.59 1.18 8.33
N VAL A 15 9.07 -0.03 8.50
CA VAL A 15 10.33 -0.37 9.19
C VAL A 15 11.29 -0.89 8.13
N GLY A 16 12.39 -0.18 7.87
CA GLY A 16 13.27 -0.51 6.76
C GLY A 16 12.57 -0.30 5.41
N SER A 17 12.17 0.93 5.13
CA SER A 17 11.37 1.23 3.94
C SER A 17 11.99 0.71 2.64
N VAL A 18 11.26 -0.14 1.94
CA VAL A 18 11.66 -0.71 0.63
C VAL A 18 11.80 0.34 -0.47
N PHE A 19 11.20 1.50 -0.28
CA PHE A 19 11.29 2.63 -1.22
C PHE A 19 12.39 3.63 -0.85
N SER A 20 13.07 3.46 0.30
CA SER A 20 14.10 4.37 0.76
C SER A 20 15.39 4.24 -0.04
N PRO A 21 15.86 5.30 -0.72
CA PRO A 21 17.19 5.32 -1.31
C PRO A 21 18.28 5.27 -0.26
N TYR A 22 18.07 5.86 0.92
CA TYR A 22 19.06 5.89 2.01
C TYR A 22 19.26 4.49 2.61
N TYR A 23 18.18 3.72 2.79
CA TYR A 23 18.25 2.34 3.24
C TYR A 23 18.93 1.46 2.19
N ALA A 24 18.59 1.61 0.92
CA ALA A 24 19.26 0.92 -0.18
C ALA A 24 20.77 1.25 -0.24
N TRP A 25 21.16 2.50 -0.03
CA TRP A 25 22.59 2.91 0.01
C TRP A 25 23.30 2.39 1.25
N ALA A 26 22.65 2.38 2.41
CA ALA A 26 23.22 1.84 3.63
C ALA A 26 23.54 0.34 3.47
N ARG A 27 22.58 -0.45 2.91
CA ARG A 27 22.78 -1.88 2.65
C ARG A 27 23.91 -2.19 1.67
N ARG A 28 24.15 -1.33 0.68
CA ARG A 28 25.30 -1.48 -0.24
C ARG A 28 26.65 -1.35 0.45
N LYS A 29 26.71 -0.71 1.61
CA LYS A 29 27.94 -0.52 2.42
C LYS A 29 28.12 -1.60 3.49
N GLY A 30 27.16 -2.50 3.64
CA GLY A 30 27.15 -3.57 4.65
C GLY A 30 25.77 -3.81 5.23
N SER A 31 25.69 -4.34 6.44
CA SER A 31 24.42 -4.49 7.17
C SER A 31 23.85 -3.11 7.54
N ALA A 32 22.55 -2.93 7.32
CA ALA A 32 21.85 -1.72 7.72
C ALA A 32 20.70 -2.08 8.65
N ASP A 33 20.60 -1.36 9.76
CA ASP A 33 19.50 -1.52 10.70
C ASP A 33 18.19 -0.97 10.10
N PRO A 34 17.14 -1.79 9.90
CA PRO A 34 15.90 -1.33 9.34
C PRO A 34 15.19 -0.29 10.23
N GLU A 35 15.37 -0.33 11.54
CA GLU A 35 14.77 0.64 12.46
C GLU A 35 15.39 2.04 12.34
N ASN A 36 16.57 2.15 11.73
CA ASN A 36 17.16 3.44 11.35
C ASN A 36 16.61 4.00 10.04
N HIS A 37 15.62 3.35 9.42
CA HIS A 37 15.04 3.71 8.12
C HIS A 37 13.51 3.59 8.14
N CYS A 38 12.88 4.19 9.14
CA CYS A 38 11.43 4.17 9.29
C CYS A 38 10.76 5.35 8.57
N ALA A 39 9.54 5.18 8.12
CA ALA A 39 8.77 6.25 7.51
C ALA A 39 7.26 6.02 7.66
N LEU A 40 6.47 7.09 7.74
CA LEU A 40 5.04 7.06 7.49
C LEU A 40 4.78 7.68 6.11
N ASN A 41 4.33 6.85 5.16
CA ASN A 41 3.81 7.34 3.89
C ASN A 41 2.35 7.75 4.07
N VAL A 42 2.01 8.94 3.63
CA VAL A 42 0.64 9.46 3.62
C VAL A 42 0.32 9.97 2.23
N ALA A 43 -0.71 9.42 1.62
CA ALA A 43 -1.22 9.88 0.33
C ALA A 43 -2.71 10.20 0.44
N ILE A 44 -3.10 11.43 0.15
CA ILE A 44 -4.48 11.92 0.18
C ILE A 44 -4.97 12.08 -1.24
N TYR A 45 -6.09 11.45 -1.56
CA TYR A 45 -6.80 11.48 -2.82
C TYR A 45 -8.19 12.06 -2.59
N SER A 46 -8.33 13.35 -2.76
CA SER A 46 -9.61 14.05 -2.57
C SER A 46 -9.83 15.02 -3.69
N LYS A 47 -11.06 15.20 -4.11
CA LYS A 47 -11.39 16.12 -5.18
C LYS A 47 -10.90 17.53 -4.83
N GLY A 48 -9.97 18.04 -5.63
CA GLY A 48 -9.35 19.36 -5.42
C GLY A 48 -8.23 19.38 -4.38
N VAL A 49 -7.94 18.29 -3.69
CA VAL A 49 -6.84 18.19 -2.71
C VAL A 49 -6.09 16.89 -2.90
N SER A 50 -4.84 17.00 -3.31
CA SER A 50 -3.90 15.88 -3.37
C SER A 50 -2.64 16.25 -2.60
N ARG A 51 -2.29 15.47 -1.58
CA ARG A 51 -1.05 15.62 -0.82
C ARG A 51 -0.38 14.27 -0.65
N TRP A 52 0.93 14.28 -0.74
CA TRP A 52 1.74 13.08 -0.55
C TRP A 52 2.93 13.39 0.34
N ALA A 53 3.18 12.60 1.35
CA ALA A 53 4.32 12.72 2.24
C ALA A 53 4.94 11.35 2.50
N MET A 54 6.26 11.32 2.62
CA MET A 54 7.03 10.20 3.11
C MET A 54 8.39 10.72 3.56
N THR A 55 8.51 11.03 4.85
CA THR A 55 9.79 11.48 5.41
C THR A 55 10.42 10.32 6.17
N GLU A 56 11.63 9.93 5.75
CA GLU A 56 12.39 8.90 6.48
C GLU A 56 12.95 9.47 7.78
N ARG A 57 12.86 8.65 8.84
CA ARG A 57 13.35 8.94 10.19
C ARG A 57 14.41 7.92 10.60
N GLY A 58 15.40 8.40 11.35
CA GLY A 58 16.38 7.54 12.01
C GLY A 58 15.87 6.95 13.32
N ALA A 59 16.55 5.93 13.83
CA ALA A 59 16.18 5.21 15.06
C ALA A 59 15.98 6.13 16.27
N ALA A 60 16.74 7.22 16.39
CA ALA A 60 16.61 8.19 17.48
C ALA A 60 15.24 8.92 17.51
N SER A 61 14.56 8.95 16.38
CA SER A 61 13.23 9.58 16.23
C SER A 61 12.09 8.56 16.14
N CYS A 62 12.37 7.29 16.38
CA CYS A 62 11.41 6.19 16.25
C CYS A 62 11.36 5.38 17.54
N HIS A 63 10.17 4.91 17.87
CA HIS A 63 9.97 3.96 18.96
C HIS A 63 8.90 2.95 18.55
N ARG A 64 9.12 1.68 18.85
CA ARG A 64 8.16 0.62 18.55
C ARG A 64 7.99 -0.31 19.75
N SER A 65 6.75 -0.56 20.11
CA SER A 65 6.33 -1.58 21.08
C SER A 65 5.37 -2.58 20.42
N GLN A 66 4.72 -3.38 21.22
CA GLN A 66 3.67 -4.28 20.74
C GLN A 66 2.46 -3.53 20.20
N ASP A 67 2.09 -2.42 20.82
CA ASP A 67 0.84 -1.70 20.56
C ASP A 67 1.05 -0.31 19.93
N GLU A 68 2.29 0.16 19.85
CA GLU A 68 2.59 1.51 19.37
C GLU A 68 3.79 1.53 18.42
N PHE A 69 3.69 2.36 17.41
CA PHE A 69 4.81 2.71 16.54
C PHE A 69 4.86 4.22 16.34
N VAL A 70 5.82 4.88 17.00
CA VAL A 70 6.12 6.30 16.83
C VAL A 70 7.13 6.46 15.70
N ILE A 71 6.86 7.37 14.76
CA ILE A 71 7.70 7.67 13.59
C ILE A 71 7.86 9.19 13.50
N GLY A 72 8.85 9.73 14.19
CA GLY A 72 9.04 11.16 14.34
C GLY A 72 7.83 11.82 15.02
N PRO A 73 7.16 12.80 14.37
CA PRO A 73 6.00 13.46 14.97
C PRO A 73 4.66 12.74 14.76
N SER A 74 4.68 11.59 14.06
CA SER A 74 3.50 10.77 13.76
C SER A 74 3.53 9.48 14.56
N SER A 75 2.36 8.86 14.79
CA SER A 75 2.27 7.58 15.49
C SER A 75 1.13 6.72 14.98
N VAL A 76 1.27 5.41 15.20
CA VAL A 76 0.26 4.38 14.99
C VAL A 76 0.12 3.60 16.28
N GLU A 77 -1.08 3.50 16.83
CA GLU A 77 -1.38 2.89 18.13
C GLU A 77 -2.56 1.92 18.01
N TRP A 78 -2.44 0.74 18.61
CA TRP A 78 -3.52 -0.22 18.76
C TRP A 78 -4.05 -0.21 20.19
N ASP A 79 -5.32 0.15 20.39
CA ASP A 79 -5.95 0.24 21.71
C ASP A 79 -6.73 -1.02 22.13
N GLY A 80 -6.51 -2.13 21.41
CA GLY A 80 -7.23 -3.40 21.61
C GLY A 80 -8.53 -3.53 20.82
N GLN A 81 -9.04 -2.45 20.24
CA GLN A 81 -10.27 -2.42 19.45
C GLN A 81 -10.13 -1.65 18.14
N SER A 82 -9.28 -0.65 18.11
CA SER A 82 -9.09 0.21 16.95
C SER A 82 -7.63 0.61 16.77
N LEU A 83 -7.27 0.88 15.52
CA LEU A 83 -5.98 1.48 15.15
C LEU A 83 -6.16 2.99 15.12
N ARG A 84 -5.43 3.70 15.97
CA ARG A 84 -5.34 5.16 15.98
C ARG A 84 -4.08 5.58 15.22
N ILE A 85 -4.19 6.56 14.37
CA ILE A 85 -3.06 7.09 13.62
C ILE A 85 -3.06 8.61 13.77
N GLN A 86 -2.01 9.14 14.39
CA GLN A 86 -1.75 10.57 14.43
C GLN A 86 -0.77 10.94 13.34
N ILE A 87 -1.12 11.92 12.52
CA ILE A 87 -0.31 12.38 11.40
C ILE A 87 0.14 13.80 11.66
N GLN A 88 1.45 14.01 11.54
CA GLN A 88 2.06 15.33 11.47
C GLN A 88 3.23 15.30 10.49
N GLU A 89 2.91 15.37 9.21
CA GLU A 89 3.88 15.25 8.12
C GLU A 89 3.87 16.51 7.23
N THR A 90 4.87 16.59 6.37
CA THR A 90 5.01 17.65 5.36
C THR A 90 5.03 17.03 3.99
N SER A 91 4.13 17.48 3.11
CA SER A 91 4.04 16.95 1.75
C SER A 91 5.22 17.36 0.88
N THR A 92 5.46 16.57 -0.15
CA THR A 92 6.42 16.85 -1.22
C THR A 92 5.71 16.80 -2.59
N PRO A 93 6.14 17.57 -3.58
CA PRO A 93 7.23 18.57 -3.58
C PRO A 93 6.85 19.88 -2.90
N TRP A 94 5.56 20.18 -2.73
CA TRP A 94 5.08 21.39 -2.07
C TRP A 94 5.00 21.15 -0.58
N ALA A 95 5.80 21.88 0.19
CA ALA A 95 5.93 21.73 1.64
C ALA A 95 4.65 22.17 2.39
N GLN A 96 3.54 21.47 2.17
CA GLN A 96 2.25 21.68 2.82
C GLN A 96 2.10 20.74 4.02
N SER A 97 1.51 21.23 5.11
CA SER A 97 1.26 20.41 6.28
C SER A 97 0.22 19.32 5.99
N ILE A 98 0.45 18.11 6.51
CA ILE A 98 -0.57 17.07 6.66
C ILE A 98 -0.67 16.78 8.15
N LYS A 99 -1.79 17.14 8.76
CA LYS A 99 -1.99 16.99 10.19
C LYS A 99 -3.39 16.54 10.51
N GLY A 100 -3.52 15.57 11.41
CA GLY A 100 -4.81 15.10 11.91
C GLY A 100 -4.76 13.71 12.49
N ASP A 101 -5.95 13.20 12.76
CA ASP A 101 -6.18 11.94 13.43
C ASP A 101 -7.04 11.03 12.57
N ILE A 102 -6.72 9.76 12.55
CA ILE A 102 -7.48 8.72 11.86
C ILE A 102 -7.76 7.61 12.86
N ARG A 103 -8.94 7.05 12.77
CA ARG A 103 -9.31 5.89 13.55
C ARG A 103 -9.91 4.82 12.64
N LEU A 104 -9.37 3.62 12.75
CA LEU A 104 -9.79 2.46 11.97
C LEU A 104 -10.26 1.36 12.91
N TRP A 105 -11.48 0.87 12.68
CA TRP A 105 -12.07 -0.27 13.39
C TRP A 105 -12.14 -1.46 12.45
N PRO A 106 -11.38 -2.54 12.72
CA PRO A 106 -11.51 -3.79 12.00
C PRO A 106 -12.91 -4.38 12.11
N ASP A 107 -13.51 -4.82 11.01
CA ASP A 107 -14.75 -5.61 11.07
C ASP A 107 -14.45 -7.02 11.59
N GLN A 108 -13.30 -7.58 11.16
CA GLN A 108 -12.76 -8.86 11.57
C GLN A 108 -11.24 -8.83 11.46
N LEU A 109 -10.54 -9.35 12.47
CA LEU A 109 -9.10 -9.60 12.40
C LEU A 109 -8.81 -11.00 11.85
N PHE A 110 -7.84 -11.08 10.94
CA PHE A 110 -7.39 -12.32 10.33
C PHE A 110 -5.99 -12.67 10.80
N ASN A 111 -5.77 -13.93 11.10
CA ASN A 111 -4.44 -14.49 11.28
C ASN A 111 -4.06 -15.26 10.00
N PHE A 112 -3.82 -14.52 8.93
CA PHE A 112 -3.48 -15.05 7.62
C PHE A 112 -2.15 -14.43 7.16
N SER A 113 -1.24 -15.27 6.70
CA SER A 113 0.02 -14.86 6.09
C SER A 113 0.41 -15.86 5.01
N GLU A 114 0.76 -15.36 3.85
CA GLU A 114 1.15 -16.17 2.69
C GLU A 114 2.48 -15.68 2.14
N ALA A 115 3.37 -16.61 1.79
CA ALA A 115 4.59 -16.29 1.08
C ALA A 115 4.24 -15.77 -0.31
N ILE A 116 4.83 -14.64 -0.69
CA ILE A 116 4.57 -13.99 -1.98
C ILE A 116 5.76 -14.10 -2.96
N ASP A 117 6.82 -14.76 -2.57
CA ASP A 117 7.96 -15.13 -3.41
C ASP A 117 8.20 -16.64 -3.40
N HIS A 118 9.14 -17.12 -4.19
CA HIS A 118 9.44 -18.55 -4.31
C HIS A 118 10.24 -19.10 -3.13
N GLU A 119 11.02 -18.27 -2.46
CA GLU A 119 11.87 -18.66 -1.34
C GLU A 119 11.20 -18.48 0.03
N GLY A 120 10.01 -17.87 0.05
CA GLY A 120 9.26 -17.61 1.28
C GLY A 120 9.85 -16.51 2.17
N LYS A 121 10.74 -15.70 1.62
CA LYS A 121 11.39 -14.57 2.31
C LYS A 121 10.53 -13.32 2.38
N HIS A 122 9.53 -13.22 1.52
CA HIS A 122 8.55 -12.14 1.54
C HIS A 122 7.18 -12.70 1.83
N ARG A 123 6.47 -12.08 2.75
CA ARG A 123 5.15 -12.49 3.20
C ARG A 123 4.18 -11.34 3.13
N TRP A 124 2.95 -11.65 2.83
CA TRP A 124 1.83 -10.73 2.85
C TRP A 124 0.66 -11.33 3.62
N GLY A 125 0.01 -10.50 4.42
CA GLY A 125 -1.18 -10.91 5.15
C GLY A 125 -2.12 -9.75 5.41
N PRO A 126 -3.38 -9.81 4.96
CA PRO A 126 -4.39 -8.85 5.36
C PRO A 126 -4.78 -9.09 6.82
N LEU A 127 -4.56 -8.08 7.65
CA LEU A 127 -4.93 -8.07 9.06
C LEU A 127 -6.43 -7.80 9.22
N SER A 128 -6.96 -6.88 8.41
CA SER A 128 -8.40 -6.60 8.32
C SER A 128 -8.77 -6.23 6.88
N PRO A 129 -9.23 -7.20 6.09
CA PRO A 129 -9.66 -6.97 4.70
C PRO A 129 -10.86 -6.04 4.57
N SER A 130 -11.64 -5.87 5.63
CA SER A 130 -12.76 -4.93 5.74
C SER A 130 -12.69 -4.25 7.10
N ALA A 131 -12.77 -2.92 7.09
CA ALA A 131 -12.73 -2.08 8.29
C ALA A 131 -13.53 -0.81 8.06
N ARG A 132 -14.00 -0.21 9.15
CA ARG A 132 -14.55 1.14 9.16
C ARG A 132 -13.44 2.14 9.47
N VAL A 133 -13.46 3.31 8.84
CA VAL A 133 -12.48 4.37 9.11
C VAL A 133 -13.17 5.72 9.29
N GLU A 134 -12.67 6.50 10.23
CA GLU A 134 -12.95 7.92 10.39
C GLU A 134 -11.66 8.72 10.19
N VAL A 135 -11.73 9.77 9.38
CA VAL A 135 -10.63 10.66 9.07
C VAL A 135 -11.00 12.06 9.53
N ASN A 136 -10.14 12.67 10.35
CA ASN A 136 -10.30 14.02 10.86
C ASN A 136 -8.97 14.77 10.71
N LEU A 137 -8.76 15.37 9.54
CA LEU A 137 -7.58 16.17 9.28
C LEU A 137 -7.85 17.64 9.55
N GLN A 138 -6.92 18.29 10.26
CA GLN A 138 -6.88 19.75 10.43
C GLN A 138 -6.14 20.43 9.27
N SER A 139 -5.26 19.70 8.60
CA SER A 139 -4.54 20.17 7.42
C SER A 139 -4.26 19.02 6.44
N PRO A 140 -4.85 19.04 5.24
CA PRO A 140 -5.95 19.90 4.80
C PRO A 140 -7.19 19.73 5.69
N ASP A 141 -8.07 20.71 5.76
CA ASP A 141 -9.34 20.54 6.50
C ASP A 141 -10.25 19.57 5.77
N LEU A 142 -10.25 18.31 6.24
CA LEU A 142 -10.98 17.19 5.65
C LEU A 142 -11.52 16.28 6.75
N LYS A 143 -12.84 16.04 6.72
CA LYS A 143 -13.51 15.11 7.63
C LYS A 143 -14.42 14.19 6.82
N TRP A 144 -14.23 12.89 7.00
CA TRP A 144 -15.05 11.88 6.33
C TRP A 144 -14.97 10.54 7.05
N SER A 145 -15.93 9.68 6.76
CA SER A 145 -15.95 8.28 7.18
C SER A 145 -16.08 7.39 5.95
N GLY A 146 -15.61 6.14 6.07
CA GLY A 146 -15.65 5.24 4.93
C GLY A 146 -15.16 3.84 5.23
N GLN A 147 -14.89 3.10 4.16
CA GLN A 147 -14.38 1.74 4.19
C GLN A 147 -12.86 1.74 4.09
N ALA A 148 -12.24 0.89 4.88
CA ALA A 148 -10.79 0.71 4.90
C ALA A 148 -10.39 -0.76 4.70
N TYR A 149 -9.09 -0.93 4.58
CA TYR A 149 -8.39 -2.20 4.46
C TYR A 149 -7.06 -2.06 5.18
N LEU A 150 -6.67 -3.08 5.91
CA LEU A 150 -5.40 -3.13 6.63
C LEU A 150 -4.68 -4.42 6.32
N ASP A 151 -3.42 -4.33 5.89
CA ASP A 151 -2.54 -5.46 5.68
C ASP A 151 -1.12 -5.21 6.21
N SER A 152 -0.32 -6.27 6.21
CA SER A 152 1.09 -6.25 6.51
C SER A 152 1.88 -6.92 5.38
N ASN A 153 3.04 -6.37 5.09
CA ASN A 153 4.06 -6.98 4.25
C ASN A 153 5.36 -7.06 5.03
N GLU A 154 5.99 -8.23 4.98
CA GLU A 154 7.27 -8.50 5.63
C GLU A 154 8.26 -9.05 4.62
N GLY A 155 9.54 -8.75 4.82
CA GLY A 155 10.61 -9.25 3.95
C GLY A 155 11.93 -9.38 4.69
N ASP A 156 12.59 -10.54 4.51
CA ASP A 156 13.90 -10.85 5.10
C ASP A 156 15.06 -10.38 4.22
N GLU A 157 14.76 -9.92 3.00
CA GLU A 157 15.74 -9.45 2.03
C GLU A 157 15.22 -8.23 1.25
N PRO A 158 16.08 -7.56 0.45
CA PRO A 158 15.64 -6.49 -0.44
C PRO A 158 14.56 -6.96 -1.42
N ILE A 159 13.54 -6.10 -1.63
CA ILE A 159 12.47 -6.37 -2.58
C ILE A 159 12.97 -6.69 -4.01
N SER A 160 14.16 -6.22 -4.36
CA SER A 160 14.81 -6.49 -5.66
C SER A 160 15.26 -7.93 -5.85
N GLU A 161 15.46 -8.66 -4.77
CA GLU A 161 15.82 -10.08 -4.82
C GLU A 161 14.57 -10.96 -4.98
N GLY A 162 13.45 -10.54 -4.37
CA GLY A 162 12.22 -11.31 -4.35
C GLY A 162 11.28 -11.09 -5.53
N PHE A 163 11.37 -9.95 -6.24
CA PHE A 163 10.36 -9.60 -7.26
C PHE A 163 10.93 -8.87 -8.48
N HIS A 164 10.20 -9.04 -9.61
CA HIS A 164 10.36 -8.21 -10.80
C HIS A 164 9.19 -7.22 -10.94
N THR A 165 7.96 -7.74 -10.84
CA THR A 165 6.75 -6.92 -10.94
C THR A 165 5.65 -7.57 -10.13
N TRP A 166 4.83 -6.77 -9.47
CA TRP A 166 3.56 -7.25 -8.95
C TRP A 166 2.40 -6.36 -9.39
N ASN A 167 1.23 -6.98 -9.45
CA ASN A 167 -0.05 -6.30 -9.57
C ASN A 167 -0.94 -6.81 -8.44
N TRP A 168 -1.32 -5.93 -7.57
CA TRP A 168 -2.20 -6.22 -6.45
C TRP A 168 -3.52 -5.49 -6.63
N SER A 169 -4.62 -6.13 -6.28
CA SER A 169 -5.93 -5.49 -6.30
C SER A 169 -6.85 -6.09 -5.26
N ARG A 170 -7.70 -5.24 -4.70
CA ARG A 170 -8.77 -5.64 -3.79
C ARG A 170 -10.09 -5.01 -4.18
N ALA A 171 -11.18 -5.73 -3.94
CA ALA A 171 -12.53 -5.22 -4.15
C ALA A 171 -13.48 -5.77 -3.09
N LYS A 172 -14.43 -4.97 -2.63
CA LYS A 172 -15.54 -5.43 -1.78
C LYS A 172 -16.62 -6.04 -2.67
N MET A 173 -17.05 -7.25 -2.34
CA MET A 173 -18.14 -7.97 -3.00
C MET A 173 -19.49 -7.62 -2.36
N ARG A 174 -20.60 -7.98 -3.02
CA ARG A 174 -21.96 -7.68 -2.56
C ARG A 174 -22.33 -8.32 -1.23
N ASP A 175 -21.74 -9.46 -0.92
CA ASP A 175 -21.93 -10.18 0.34
C ASP A 175 -21.03 -9.69 1.48
N ASN A 176 -20.39 -8.55 1.30
CA ASN A 176 -19.40 -7.94 2.22
C ASN A 176 -18.06 -8.67 2.35
N SER A 177 -17.82 -9.74 1.60
CA SER A 177 -16.48 -10.33 1.51
C SER A 177 -15.53 -9.41 0.74
N THR A 178 -14.22 -9.61 0.94
CA THR A 178 -13.18 -8.89 0.20
C THR A 178 -12.44 -9.86 -0.72
N LEU A 179 -12.50 -9.57 -2.02
CA LEU A 179 -11.73 -10.28 -3.05
C LEU A 179 -10.37 -9.63 -3.21
N VAL A 180 -9.32 -10.45 -3.25
CA VAL A 180 -7.94 -10.00 -3.51
C VAL A 180 -7.34 -10.82 -4.63
N PHE A 181 -6.72 -10.14 -5.58
CA PHE A 181 -5.80 -10.73 -6.57
C PHE A 181 -4.42 -10.15 -6.35
N TYR A 182 -3.42 -11.02 -6.20
CA TYR A 182 -2.02 -10.66 -6.11
C TYR A 182 -1.24 -11.45 -7.14
N ASP A 183 -0.92 -10.83 -8.26
CA ASP A 183 -0.14 -11.38 -9.37
C ASP A 183 1.32 -10.94 -9.24
N MET A 184 2.23 -11.87 -9.01
CA MET A 184 3.66 -11.64 -8.86
C MET A 184 4.43 -12.27 -10.00
N GLN A 185 5.44 -11.58 -10.51
CA GLN A 185 6.24 -12.01 -11.64
C GLN A 185 7.73 -11.97 -11.35
N TRP A 186 8.43 -12.98 -11.85
CA TRP A 186 9.88 -13.11 -11.81
C TRP A 186 10.45 -13.55 -13.17
N PRO A 187 11.60 -13.03 -13.60
CA PRO A 187 12.29 -13.58 -14.75
C PRO A 187 12.77 -15.01 -14.45
N GLY A 188 12.48 -15.93 -15.36
CA GLY A 188 12.96 -17.32 -15.26
C GLY A 188 12.19 -18.23 -14.29
N HIS A 189 11.12 -17.74 -13.68
CA HIS A 189 10.22 -18.51 -12.83
C HIS A 189 8.78 -18.40 -13.31
N GLU A 190 7.93 -19.31 -12.86
CA GLU A 190 6.49 -19.19 -13.09
C GLU A 190 5.90 -18.02 -12.30
N ASP A 191 4.93 -17.34 -12.91
CA ASP A 191 4.17 -16.29 -12.21
C ASP A 191 3.38 -16.92 -11.06
N LYS A 192 3.36 -16.26 -9.90
CA LYS A 192 2.53 -16.67 -8.75
C LYS A 192 1.28 -15.80 -8.68
N LEU A 193 0.14 -16.43 -8.47
CA LEU A 193 -1.13 -15.77 -8.24
C LEU A 193 -1.71 -16.19 -6.90
N LEU A 194 -2.02 -15.23 -6.05
CA LEU A 194 -2.98 -15.39 -4.97
C LEU A 194 -4.32 -14.84 -5.43
N SER A 195 -5.33 -15.69 -5.45
CA SER A 195 -6.71 -15.34 -5.77
C SER A 195 -7.55 -15.78 -4.56
N LEU A 196 -7.88 -14.83 -3.70
CA LEU A 196 -8.41 -15.10 -2.38
C LEU A 196 -9.65 -14.26 -2.08
N ARG A 197 -10.57 -14.87 -1.35
CA ARG A 197 -11.75 -14.22 -0.79
C ARG A 197 -11.69 -14.31 0.72
N PHE A 198 -11.80 -13.16 1.37
CA PHE A 198 -11.86 -13.00 2.81
C PHE A 198 -13.30 -12.77 3.22
N GLU A 199 -13.85 -13.72 3.94
CA GLU A 199 -15.26 -13.75 4.35
C GLU A 199 -15.46 -12.93 5.64
N PRO A 200 -16.65 -12.35 5.86
CA PRO A 200 -16.96 -11.64 7.10
C PRO A 200 -16.88 -12.50 8.37
N ASN A 201 -16.97 -13.82 8.23
CA ASN A 201 -16.87 -14.79 9.34
C ASN A 201 -15.43 -15.21 9.67
N GLY A 202 -14.41 -14.61 9.01
CA GLY A 202 -13.00 -14.90 9.23
C GLY A 202 -12.43 -16.02 8.34
N ALA A 203 -13.24 -16.67 7.50
CA ALA A 203 -12.74 -17.68 6.58
C ALA A 203 -11.98 -17.06 5.40
N VAL A 204 -10.97 -17.78 4.90
CA VAL A 204 -10.22 -17.42 3.69
C VAL A 204 -10.42 -18.53 2.67
N THR A 205 -10.97 -18.18 1.51
CA THR A 205 -11.32 -19.12 0.46
C THR A 205 -10.53 -18.83 -0.81
N PRO A 206 -9.76 -19.81 -1.33
CA PRO A 206 -9.17 -19.69 -2.68
C PRO A 206 -10.27 -19.57 -3.74
N MET A 207 -10.06 -18.65 -4.68
CA MET A 207 -11.02 -18.36 -5.74
C MET A 207 -10.44 -18.78 -7.11
N PRO A 208 -11.26 -19.17 -8.07
CA PRO A 208 -10.81 -19.42 -9.44
C PRO A 208 -10.10 -18.19 -10.02
N ALA A 209 -9.01 -18.42 -10.75
CA ALA A 209 -8.29 -17.37 -11.43
C ALA A 209 -9.11 -16.82 -12.60
N ALA A 210 -9.45 -15.53 -12.58
CA ALA A 210 -10.02 -14.86 -13.74
C ALA A 210 -8.94 -14.64 -14.83
N PRO A 211 -9.32 -14.48 -16.11
CA PRO A 211 -8.39 -14.13 -17.17
C PRO A 211 -7.61 -12.85 -16.90
N VAL A 212 -6.37 -12.81 -17.38
CA VAL A 212 -5.54 -11.59 -17.31
C VAL A 212 -6.02 -10.56 -18.32
N GLN A 213 -6.39 -9.40 -17.88
CA GLN A 213 -6.69 -8.24 -18.72
C GLN A 213 -5.51 -7.26 -18.68
N ARG A 214 -4.91 -7.01 -19.85
CA ARG A 214 -3.84 -6.00 -19.99
C ARG A 214 -4.46 -4.65 -20.23
N MET A 215 -3.95 -3.63 -19.55
CA MET A 215 -4.42 -2.26 -19.65
C MET A 215 -3.42 -1.39 -20.43
N LYS A 216 -3.88 -0.23 -20.90
CA LYS A 216 -2.98 0.80 -21.44
C LYS A 216 -1.95 1.18 -20.38
N LYS A 217 -0.70 1.36 -20.80
CA LYS A 217 0.35 1.87 -19.91
C LYS A 217 -0.02 3.23 -19.36
N THR A 218 0.50 3.55 -18.17
CA THR A 218 0.33 4.88 -17.55
C THR A 218 1.14 5.95 -18.28
N ALA A 219 1.03 7.22 -17.85
CA ALA A 219 1.85 8.30 -18.40
C ALA A 219 3.36 8.04 -18.22
N TRP A 220 3.75 7.44 -17.08
CA TRP A 220 5.12 6.98 -16.84
C TRP A 220 5.46 5.65 -17.52
N GLN A 221 4.60 5.16 -18.44
CA GLN A 221 4.82 3.91 -19.17
C GLN A 221 4.89 2.66 -18.29
N ILE A 222 4.23 2.67 -17.12
CA ILE A 222 4.06 1.48 -16.28
C ILE A 222 3.07 0.56 -16.97
N GLY A 223 3.51 -0.67 -17.28
CA GLY A 223 2.63 -1.75 -17.74
C GLY A 223 1.82 -2.27 -16.56
N ARG A 224 0.52 -2.44 -16.75
CA ARG A 224 -0.38 -2.93 -15.71
C ARG A 224 -1.33 -3.97 -16.24
N ARG A 225 -1.67 -4.90 -15.38
CA ARG A 225 -2.62 -5.98 -15.67
C ARG A 225 -3.50 -6.24 -14.45
N MET A 226 -4.70 -6.76 -14.68
CA MET A 226 -5.62 -7.14 -13.63
C MET A 226 -6.37 -8.41 -14.02
N ARG A 227 -6.83 -9.18 -13.03
CA ARG A 227 -7.70 -10.34 -13.25
C ARG A 227 -9.15 -9.89 -13.35
N SER A 228 -9.85 -10.29 -14.42
CA SER A 228 -11.25 -9.93 -14.67
C SER A 228 -11.88 -10.82 -15.74
N ASP A 229 -13.18 -11.13 -15.57
CA ASP A 229 -13.97 -11.88 -16.57
C ASP A 229 -14.25 -11.05 -17.83
N THR A 230 -14.21 -9.72 -17.71
CA THR A 230 -14.48 -8.78 -18.82
C THR A 230 -13.36 -7.74 -18.91
N PRO A 231 -13.29 -6.97 -20.00
CA PRO A 231 -12.31 -5.87 -20.10
C PRO A 231 -12.39 -4.90 -18.93
N VAL A 232 -11.21 -4.54 -18.40
CA VAL A 232 -11.06 -3.61 -17.27
C VAL A 232 -11.05 -2.17 -17.78
N SER A 233 -11.73 -1.28 -17.07
CA SER A 233 -11.72 0.16 -17.36
C SER A 233 -11.17 0.98 -16.19
N LEU A 234 -10.43 2.03 -16.51
CA LEU A 234 -9.95 3.00 -15.52
C LEU A 234 -11.14 3.82 -15.02
N HIS A 235 -11.34 3.84 -13.70
CA HIS A 235 -12.27 4.75 -13.04
C HIS A 235 -11.55 6.04 -12.65
N GLU A 236 -10.42 5.90 -11.93
CA GLU A 236 -9.62 7.03 -11.48
C GLU A 236 -8.14 6.64 -11.35
N GLN A 237 -7.23 7.51 -11.76
CA GLN A 237 -5.79 7.37 -11.51
C GLN A 237 -5.45 8.12 -10.23
N LEU A 238 -5.02 7.41 -9.20
CA LEU A 238 -4.68 7.97 -7.88
C LEU A 238 -3.21 8.38 -7.81
N GLU A 239 -2.32 7.52 -8.29
CA GLU A 239 -0.87 7.74 -8.35
C GLU A 239 -0.28 7.20 -9.65
N ASP A 240 0.66 7.94 -10.24
CA ASP A 240 1.49 7.48 -11.36
C ASP A 240 2.90 8.03 -11.18
N THR A 241 3.86 7.15 -10.98
CA THR A 241 5.26 7.47 -10.74
C THR A 241 6.16 6.66 -11.68
N PRO A 242 7.47 6.95 -11.77
CA PRO A 242 8.36 6.21 -12.66
C PRO A 242 8.40 4.69 -12.45
N PHE A 243 8.00 4.17 -11.28
CA PHE A 243 8.11 2.76 -10.91
C PHE A 243 6.84 2.15 -10.30
N TYR A 244 5.89 2.99 -9.91
CA TYR A 244 4.68 2.56 -9.19
C TYR A 244 3.45 3.32 -9.68
N GLN A 245 2.30 2.63 -9.72
CA GLN A 245 1.01 3.25 -9.98
C GLN A 245 -0.07 2.72 -9.05
N ARG A 246 -1.07 3.55 -8.79
CA ARG A 246 -2.27 3.23 -8.02
C ARG A 246 -3.50 3.78 -8.72
N ALA A 247 -4.56 2.99 -8.83
CA ALA A 247 -5.77 3.38 -9.54
C ALA A 247 -7.02 2.71 -8.96
N LEU A 248 -8.17 3.32 -9.20
CA LEU A 248 -9.47 2.66 -9.08
C LEU A 248 -9.88 2.10 -10.44
N LEU A 249 -10.20 0.81 -10.50
CA LEU A 249 -10.52 0.08 -11.72
C LEU A 249 -11.91 -0.54 -11.63
N LYS A 250 -12.72 -0.38 -12.69
CA LYS A 250 -13.99 -1.11 -12.86
C LYS A 250 -13.71 -2.42 -13.59
N PHE A 251 -14.19 -3.52 -13.02
CA PHE A 251 -14.00 -4.87 -13.54
C PHE A 251 -15.19 -5.77 -13.23
N SER A 252 -15.19 -7.00 -13.75
CA SER A 252 -16.21 -7.99 -13.43
C SER A 252 -15.55 -9.28 -12.97
N TYR A 253 -16.14 -9.91 -11.96
CA TYR A 253 -15.72 -11.21 -11.46
C TYR A 253 -16.92 -11.99 -10.91
N ALA A 254 -17.04 -13.26 -11.29
CA ALA A 254 -18.11 -14.17 -10.85
C ALA A 254 -19.53 -13.56 -11.03
N GLY A 255 -19.74 -12.86 -12.12
CA GLY A 255 -21.04 -12.21 -12.43
C GLY A 255 -21.30 -10.88 -11.72
N GLU A 256 -20.37 -10.40 -10.88
CA GLU A 256 -20.46 -9.10 -10.23
C GLU A 256 -19.65 -8.03 -10.95
N LYS A 257 -20.21 -6.81 -11.02
CA LYS A 257 -19.47 -5.59 -11.42
C LYS A 257 -18.90 -4.95 -10.17
N LEU A 258 -17.60 -4.79 -10.12
CA LEU A 258 -16.84 -4.40 -8.94
C LEU A 258 -15.97 -3.18 -9.23
N LEU A 259 -15.62 -2.46 -8.16
CA LEU A 259 -14.59 -1.41 -8.15
C LEU A 259 -13.40 -1.90 -7.34
N ALA A 260 -12.24 -2.02 -7.99
CA ALA A 260 -11.02 -2.42 -7.32
C ALA A 260 -10.14 -1.21 -7.01
N PHE A 261 -9.50 -1.25 -5.86
CA PHE A 261 -8.28 -0.53 -5.59
C PHE A 261 -7.12 -1.39 -6.13
N HIS A 262 -6.31 -0.81 -7.01
CA HIS A 262 -5.31 -1.56 -7.77
C HIS A 262 -3.95 -0.86 -7.72
N GLU A 263 -2.91 -1.66 -7.56
CA GLU A 263 -1.52 -1.23 -7.50
C GLU A 263 -0.64 -2.05 -8.44
N THR A 264 0.34 -1.40 -9.06
CA THR A 264 1.42 -2.06 -9.81
C THR A 264 2.75 -1.47 -9.41
N LEU A 265 3.71 -2.34 -9.09
CA LEU A 265 5.10 -1.98 -8.86
C LEU A 265 5.98 -2.64 -9.92
N SER A 266 6.93 -1.87 -10.46
CA SER A 266 8.04 -2.36 -11.27
C SER A 266 9.34 -2.22 -10.51
N VAL A 267 9.85 -3.33 -10.01
CA VAL A 267 11.08 -3.35 -9.20
C VAL A 267 12.31 -2.94 -10.01
N PRO A 268 12.52 -3.40 -11.27
CA PRO A 268 13.64 -2.95 -12.07
C PRO A 268 13.70 -1.43 -12.26
N ARG A 269 12.54 -0.79 -12.34
CA ARG A 269 12.48 0.67 -12.42
C ARG A 269 12.79 1.33 -11.08
N LEU A 270 12.26 0.79 -9.97
CA LEU A 270 12.55 1.28 -8.62
C LEU A 270 14.05 1.30 -8.35
N VAL A 271 14.76 0.21 -8.68
CA VAL A 271 16.20 0.09 -8.40
C VAL A 271 17.09 0.74 -9.46
N SER A 272 16.52 1.29 -10.54
CA SER A 272 17.31 1.96 -11.58
C SER A 272 18.04 3.18 -11.02
N PRO A 273 19.27 3.47 -11.47
CA PRO A 273 20.05 4.59 -10.95
C PRO A 273 19.34 5.95 -11.05
N VAL A 274 18.59 6.16 -12.13
CA VAL A 274 17.85 7.41 -12.36
C VAL A 274 16.75 7.58 -11.31
N VAL A 275 15.93 6.54 -11.09
CA VAL A 275 14.86 6.59 -10.08
C VAL A 275 15.46 6.73 -8.70
N GLN A 276 16.51 5.96 -8.36
CA GLN A 276 17.19 6.06 -7.06
C GLN A 276 17.76 7.46 -6.80
N ALA A 277 18.24 8.18 -7.81
CA ALA A 277 18.69 9.57 -7.69
C ALA A 277 17.53 10.58 -7.52
N MET A 278 16.33 10.26 -8.01
CA MET A 278 15.14 11.11 -7.87
C MET A 278 14.46 10.96 -6.50
N LEU A 279 14.57 9.80 -5.86
CA LEU A 279 13.83 9.49 -4.62
C LEU A 279 14.11 10.46 -3.47
N PRO A 280 15.35 10.96 -3.19
CA PRO A 280 15.60 11.91 -2.11
C PRO A 280 14.79 13.20 -2.20
N PHE A 281 14.45 13.64 -3.41
CA PHE A 281 13.62 14.84 -3.61
C PHE A 281 12.15 14.60 -3.26
N ARG A 282 11.70 13.36 -3.36
CA ARG A 282 10.33 12.94 -3.02
C ARG A 282 10.24 12.44 -1.58
N MET A 283 11.29 11.78 -1.09
CA MET A 283 11.39 11.11 0.21
C MET A 283 12.58 11.68 1.00
N PRO A 284 12.45 12.88 1.58
CA PRO A 284 13.54 13.47 2.35
C PRO A 284 13.78 12.64 3.61
N ARG A 285 15.05 12.64 4.09
CA ARG A 285 15.43 12.08 5.38
C ARG A 285 15.59 13.20 6.39
N ARG A 286 15.07 12.99 7.59
CA ARG A 286 15.29 13.82 8.77
C ARG A 286 15.84 12.97 9.91
N ALA A 287 16.80 13.53 10.64
CA ALA A 287 17.36 12.92 11.84
C ALA A 287 16.33 12.88 12.96
#